data_9c1e15ea947336fdcdd79e3cc4c61098
#
_entry.id   9c1e15ea947336fdcdd79e3cc4c61098
#
_cell.length_a   1.000
_cell.length_b   1.000
_cell.length_c   1.000
_cell.angle_alpha   90.00
_cell.angle_beta   90.00
_cell.angle_gamma   90.00
#
_symmetry.space_group_name_H-M   'P 1'
#
loop_
_entity.id
_entity.type
_entity.pdbx_description
1 polymer ?
#
loop_
_entity_poly.entity_id
_entity_poly.type
_entity_poly.pdbx_seq_one_letter_code
_entity_poly.pdbx_strand_id
1 'polypeptide(L)'
;MLFRSYEVDKAKRSAQKHQKGRVVWLTGLSGSGKSTIANALETTLFANGAHSYVLDGDNLRLGLNMDLGFTPEDRAENVRRVSEVAKLMVDAGLIVITALVSPFAADRNRAKSIFEEGEFLEVFVNTPVEICQQRDPKGLYKKSAAGELPNFTGISQDYEAPVSPDLVLDGTASLEENIAKLIKIIL
;
A
#
# COMPACT_ATOMS: atom_id res chain seq x y z
N MET A 1 9.72 28.56 -2.83
CA MET A 1 8.24 28.43 -2.84
C MET A 1 7.75 28.75 -1.43
N LEU A 2 6.89 29.77 -1.27
CA LEU A 2 6.36 30.12 0.06
C LEU A 2 5.30 29.10 0.48
N PHE A 3 5.60 28.31 1.50
CA PHE A 3 4.62 27.43 2.15
C PHE A 3 3.58 28.31 2.86
N ARG A 4 2.30 28.16 2.50
CA ARG A 4 1.22 28.80 3.28
C ARG A 4 0.95 27.97 4.53
N SER A 5 1.17 28.54 5.70
CA SER A 5 0.71 27.97 6.96
C SER A 5 -0.77 28.31 7.17
N TYR A 6 -1.57 27.30 7.52
CA TYR A 6 -2.97 27.47 7.88
C TYR A 6 -3.13 27.37 9.40
N GLU A 7 -4.16 28.02 9.95
CA GLU A 7 -4.47 27.98 11.38
C GLU A 7 -4.82 26.56 11.87
N VAL A 8 -5.46 25.76 11.00
CA VAL A 8 -5.74 24.33 11.26
C VAL A 8 -4.59 23.52 10.65
N ASP A 9 -3.69 23.08 11.49
CA ASP A 9 -2.55 22.26 11.16
C ASP A 9 -2.81 20.74 11.35
N LYS A 10 -1.84 19.92 11.02
CA LYS A 10 -1.86 18.47 11.16
C LYS A 10 -2.11 18.01 12.62
N ALA A 11 -1.48 18.69 13.58
CA ALA A 11 -1.61 18.36 14.99
C ALA A 11 -3.07 18.56 15.47
N LYS A 12 -3.70 19.67 15.07
CA LYS A 12 -5.09 19.95 15.40
C LYS A 12 -6.05 18.95 14.76
N ARG A 13 -5.81 18.55 13.49
CA ARG A 13 -6.61 17.52 12.80
C ARG A 13 -6.49 16.15 13.47
N SER A 14 -5.26 15.77 13.88
CA SER A 14 -4.99 14.53 14.59
C SER A 14 -5.63 14.52 15.98
N ALA A 15 -5.52 15.61 16.73
CA ALA A 15 -6.15 15.76 18.05
C ALA A 15 -7.68 15.64 17.96
N GLN A 16 -8.32 16.27 16.95
CA GLN A 16 -9.76 16.19 16.74
C GLN A 16 -10.25 14.76 16.46
N LYS A 17 -9.40 13.93 15.82
CA LYS A 17 -9.70 12.54 15.48
C LYS A 17 -9.25 11.54 16.55
N HIS A 18 -8.57 12.01 17.60
CA HIS A 18 -7.99 11.18 18.65
C HIS A 18 -7.07 10.06 18.10
N GLN A 19 -6.39 10.33 16.98
CA GLN A 19 -5.48 9.39 16.34
C GLN A 19 -4.33 10.11 15.66
N LYS A 20 -3.22 9.40 15.42
CA LYS A 20 -2.12 9.88 14.58
C LYS A 20 -2.33 9.43 13.15
N GLY A 21 -2.30 10.38 12.20
CA GLY A 21 -2.28 10.05 10.79
C GLY A 21 -1.01 9.26 10.44
N ARG A 22 -1.18 8.19 9.66
CA ARG A 22 -0.06 7.38 9.14
C ARG A 22 -0.47 6.61 7.90
N VAL A 23 0.49 6.16 7.12
CA VAL A 23 0.25 5.24 6.01
C VAL A 23 0.76 3.85 6.35
N VAL A 24 -0.06 2.85 6.13
CA VAL A 24 0.28 1.42 6.13
C VAL A 24 0.48 1.01 4.67
N TRP A 25 1.74 0.95 4.25
CA TRP A 25 2.11 0.69 2.87
C TRP A 25 2.28 -0.81 2.63
N LEU A 26 1.20 -1.47 2.18
CA LEU A 26 1.25 -2.89 1.82
C LEU A 26 1.93 -3.06 0.47
N THR A 27 3.01 -3.82 0.43
CA THR A 27 3.71 -4.22 -0.81
C THR A 27 3.79 -5.73 -0.93
N GLY A 28 3.93 -6.25 -2.16
CA GLY A 28 4.00 -7.70 -2.43
C GLY A 28 3.47 -8.05 -3.82
N LEU A 29 3.64 -9.29 -4.25
CA LEU A 29 3.23 -9.78 -5.56
C LEU A 29 1.71 -9.66 -5.81
N SER A 30 1.28 -9.67 -7.06
CA SER A 30 -0.12 -9.85 -7.41
C SER A 30 -0.61 -11.19 -6.82
N GLY A 31 -1.82 -11.24 -6.26
CA GLY A 31 -2.32 -12.45 -5.60
C GLY A 31 -1.74 -12.73 -4.20
N SER A 32 -0.85 -11.87 -3.66
CA SER A 32 -0.27 -12.08 -2.31
C SER A 32 -1.25 -11.89 -1.16
N GLY A 33 -2.43 -11.26 -1.39
CA GLY A 33 -3.45 -11.05 -0.37
C GLY A 33 -3.57 -9.60 0.13
N LYS A 34 -2.82 -8.64 -0.43
CA LYS A 34 -2.81 -7.21 0.00
C LYS A 34 -4.19 -6.60 0.13
N SER A 35 -5.03 -6.69 -0.90
CA SER A 35 -6.37 -6.09 -0.90
C SER A 35 -7.29 -6.75 0.14
N THR A 36 -7.17 -8.05 0.36
CA THR A 36 -7.90 -8.78 1.39
C THR A 36 -7.49 -8.31 2.79
N ILE A 37 -6.18 -8.18 3.03
CA ILE A 37 -5.63 -7.67 4.29
C ILE A 37 -6.03 -6.20 4.48
N ALA A 38 -5.94 -5.36 3.43
CA ALA A 38 -6.33 -3.96 3.50
C ALA A 38 -7.80 -3.78 3.91
N ASN A 39 -8.70 -4.53 3.28
CA ASN A 39 -10.13 -4.49 3.61
C ASN A 39 -10.43 -4.96 5.06
N ALA A 40 -9.79 -6.05 5.51
CA ALA A 40 -9.98 -6.54 6.85
C ALA A 40 -9.39 -5.59 7.91
N LEU A 41 -8.23 -5.00 7.62
CA LEU A 41 -7.62 -3.97 8.48
C LEU A 41 -8.54 -2.76 8.60
N GLU A 42 -9.05 -2.24 7.48
CA GLU A 42 -9.98 -1.09 7.49
C GLU A 42 -11.24 -1.40 8.28
N THR A 43 -11.83 -2.59 8.09
CA THR A 43 -13.00 -3.04 8.86
C THR A 43 -12.71 -3.06 10.37
N THR A 44 -11.53 -3.56 10.74
CA THR A 44 -11.12 -3.62 12.16
C THR A 44 -10.86 -2.22 12.73
N LEU A 45 -10.19 -1.35 12.00
CA LEU A 45 -9.95 0.04 12.40
C LEU A 45 -11.27 0.80 12.56
N PHE A 46 -12.20 0.63 11.62
CA PHE A 46 -13.53 1.24 11.69
C PHE A 46 -14.30 0.78 12.93
N ALA A 47 -14.30 -0.52 13.24
CA ALA A 47 -14.94 -1.05 14.43
C ALA A 47 -14.34 -0.51 15.74
N ASN A 48 -13.06 -0.09 15.72
CA ASN A 48 -12.38 0.57 16.83
C ASN A 48 -12.53 2.10 16.83
N GLY A 49 -13.39 2.66 15.97
CA GLY A 49 -13.65 4.10 15.88
C GLY A 49 -12.53 4.90 15.19
N ALA A 50 -11.57 4.25 14.57
CA ALA A 50 -10.51 4.92 13.84
C ALA A 50 -10.98 5.37 12.45
N HIS A 51 -10.47 6.52 12.01
CA HIS A 51 -10.74 7.09 10.70
C HIS A 51 -9.68 6.62 9.70
N SER A 52 -10.05 5.71 8.82
CA SER A 52 -9.14 5.12 7.82
C SER A 52 -9.66 5.24 6.40
N TYR A 53 -8.78 5.00 5.42
CA TYR A 53 -9.13 4.94 4.00
C TYR A 53 -8.18 4.00 3.24
N VAL A 54 -8.74 3.14 2.37
CA VAL A 54 -7.95 2.24 1.52
C VAL A 54 -7.71 2.85 0.16
N LEU A 55 -6.43 2.93 -0.23
CA LEU A 55 -5.96 3.27 -1.57
C LEU A 55 -5.53 1.97 -2.27
N ASP A 56 -6.48 1.30 -2.92
CA ASP A 56 -6.20 0.07 -3.69
C ASP A 56 -5.75 0.41 -5.10
N GLY A 57 -4.66 -0.24 -5.55
CA GLY A 57 -4.03 0.04 -6.84
C GLY A 57 -4.95 -0.19 -8.05
N ASP A 58 -5.87 -1.15 -7.98
CA ASP A 58 -6.81 -1.40 -9.07
C ASP A 58 -7.86 -0.30 -9.15
N ASN A 59 -8.40 0.11 -8.01
CA ASN A 59 -9.39 1.19 -7.94
C ASN A 59 -8.78 2.52 -8.41
N LEU A 60 -7.53 2.81 -8.03
CA LEU A 60 -6.84 4.03 -8.44
C LEU A 60 -6.60 4.09 -9.96
N ARG A 61 -6.47 2.94 -10.62
CA ARG A 61 -6.36 2.86 -12.09
C ARG A 61 -7.66 3.11 -12.83
N LEU A 62 -8.80 3.14 -12.14
CA LEU A 62 -10.09 3.55 -12.74
C LEU A 62 -10.25 5.08 -12.80
N GLY A 63 -9.40 5.84 -12.11
CA GLY A 63 -9.47 7.30 -12.04
C GLY A 63 -8.09 7.95 -12.00
N LEU A 64 -7.54 8.16 -10.82
CA LEU A 64 -6.29 8.91 -10.58
C LEU A 64 -5.12 8.49 -11.49
N ASN A 65 -5.01 7.21 -11.79
CA ASN A 65 -3.89 6.61 -12.54
C ASN A 65 -4.38 5.90 -13.81
N MET A 66 -5.52 6.32 -14.38
CA MET A 66 -6.11 5.70 -15.57
C MET A 66 -5.25 5.85 -16.83
N ASP A 67 -4.37 6.84 -16.85
CA ASP A 67 -3.42 7.14 -17.91
C ASP A 67 -2.12 6.30 -17.84
N LEU A 68 -1.90 5.54 -16.75
CA LEU A 68 -0.69 4.78 -16.54
C LEU A 68 -0.83 3.31 -16.95
N GLY A 69 0.19 2.80 -17.66
CA GLY A 69 0.36 1.39 -17.98
C GLY A 69 1.13 0.62 -16.89
N PHE A 70 1.95 -0.35 -17.33
CA PHE A 70 2.71 -1.25 -16.46
C PHE A 70 4.21 -1.23 -16.74
N THR A 71 4.71 -0.25 -17.51
CA THR A 71 6.15 -0.05 -17.69
C THR A 71 6.80 0.31 -16.35
N PRO A 72 8.12 0.16 -16.20
CA PRO A 72 8.81 0.61 -14.98
C PRO A 72 8.53 2.07 -14.65
N GLU A 73 8.49 2.95 -15.65
CA GLU A 73 8.22 4.39 -15.51
C GLU A 73 6.78 4.64 -15.02
N ASP A 74 5.80 3.95 -15.60
CA ASP A 74 4.39 4.04 -15.19
C ASP A 74 4.21 3.55 -13.75
N ARG A 75 4.94 2.49 -13.36
CA ARG A 75 4.90 1.97 -11.98
C ARG A 75 5.50 2.96 -10.99
N ALA A 76 6.62 3.58 -11.34
CA ALA A 76 7.25 4.62 -10.52
C ALA A 76 6.31 5.82 -10.35
N GLU A 77 5.67 6.28 -11.43
CA GLU A 77 4.71 7.39 -11.40
C GLU A 77 3.44 7.02 -10.63
N ASN A 78 2.96 5.77 -10.75
CA ASN A 78 1.84 5.27 -9.95
C ASN A 78 2.16 5.35 -8.45
N VAL A 79 3.33 4.85 -8.02
CA VAL A 79 3.79 4.93 -6.62
C VAL A 79 3.90 6.39 -6.17
N ARG A 80 4.50 7.25 -7.00
CA ARG A 80 4.64 8.69 -6.69
C ARG A 80 3.28 9.36 -6.47
N ARG A 81 2.31 9.18 -7.38
CA ARG A 81 0.97 9.79 -7.24
C ARG A 81 0.26 9.30 -5.99
N VAL A 82 0.31 7.99 -5.74
CA VAL A 82 -0.34 7.41 -4.55
C VAL A 82 0.29 7.90 -3.26
N SER A 83 1.63 8.04 -3.21
CA SER A 83 2.31 8.55 -2.02
C SER A 83 1.95 10.01 -1.72
N GLU A 84 1.79 10.87 -2.74
CA GLU A 84 1.37 12.25 -2.54
C GLU A 84 -0.07 12.35 -2.02
N VAL A 85 -0.99 11.55 -2.57
CA VAL A 85 -2.37 11.48 -2.07
C VAL A 85 -2.39 10.96 -0.63
N ALA A 86 -1.66 9.88 -0.35
CA ALA A 86 -1.56 9.33 1.00
C ALA A 86 -1.00 10.36 1.99
N LYS A 87 0.00 11.15 1.60
CA LYS A 87 0.55 12.23 2.44
C LYS A 87 -0.49 13.29 2.79
N LEU A 88 -1.30 13.72 1.83
CA LEU A 88 -2.37 14.70 2.10
C LEU A 88 -3.41 14.12 3.07
N MET A 89 -3.74 12.84 2.94
CA MET A 89 -4.68 12.15 3.82
C MET A 89 -4.11 11.96 5.23
N VAL A 90 -2.81 11.65 5.34
CA VAL A 90 -2.09 11.58 6.62
C VAL A 90 -2.06 12.95 7.30
N ASP A 91 -1.80 14.04 6.55
CA ASP A 91 -1.90 15.42 7.06
C ASP A 91 -3.33 15.76 7.53
N ALA A 92 -4.36 15.19 6.88
CA ALA A 92 -5.74 15.30 7.32
C ALA A 92 -6.04 14.48 8.59
N GLY A 93 -5.07 13.71 9.11
CA GLY A 93 -5.20 12.91 10.32
C GLY A 93 -5.81 11.52 10.09
N LEU A 94 -5.76 10.99 8.87
CA LEU A 94 -6.29 9.67 8.54
C LEU A 94 -5.22 8.58 8.64
N ILE A 95 -5.65 7.35 8.94
CA ILE A 95 -4.86 6.13 8.75
C ILE A 95 -5.11 5.67 7.31
N VAL A 96 -4.10 5.76 6.46
CA VAL A 96 -4.19 5.39 5.05
C VAL A 96 -3.62 3.98 4.85
N ILE A 97 -4.34 3.11 4.17
CA ILE A 97 -3.90 1.76 3.86
C ILE A 97 -3.69 1.69 2.35
N THR A 98 -2.46 1.51 1.88
CA THR A 98 -2.21 1.32 0.45
C THR A 98 -2.08 -0.16 0.13
N ALA A 99 -2.68 -0.62 -0.96
CA ALA A 99 -2.55 -1.99 -1.47
C ALA A 99 -1.97 -1.97 -2.89
N LEU A 100 -0.65 -1.90 -2.99
CA LEU A 100 0.10 -1.77 -4.24
C LEU A 100 1.14 -2.88 -4.38
N VAL A 101 1.46 -3.30 -5.61
CA VAL A 101 2.62 -4.18 -5.84
C VAL A 101 3.90 -3.44 -5.47
N SER A 102 4.07 -2.18 -5.93
CA SER A 102 5.23 -1.31 -5.69
C SER A 102 6.57 -2.08 -5.75
N PRO A 103 6.93 -2.62 -6.94
CA PRO A 103 7.96 -3.65 -7.03
C PRO A 103 9.38 -3.16 -6.76
N PHE A 104 9.67 -1.88 -6.98
CA PHE A 104 11.02 -1.33 -6.91
C PHE A 104 11.30 -0.67 -5.56
N ALA A 105 12.42 -1.05 -4.93
CA ALA A 105 12.84 -0.50 -3.64
C ALA A 105 13.08 1.02 -3.72
N ALA A 106 13.64 1.51 -4.83
CA ALA A 106 13.87 2.94 -5.04
C ALA A 106 12.58 3.76 -4.97
N ASP A 107 11.48 3.26 -5.55
CA ASP A 107 10.20 3.95 -5.55
C ASP A 107 9.56 3.94 -4.16
N ARG A 108 9.62 2.80 -3.43
CA ARG A 108 9.15 2.71 -2.04
C ARG A 108 9.94 3.63 -1.12
N ASN A 109 11.27 3.68 -1.27
CA ASN A 109 12.12 4.60 -0.50
C ASN A 109 11.80 6.06 -0.79
N ARG A 110 11.54 6.42 -2.05
CA ARG A 110 11.08 7.76 -2.44
C ARG A 110 9.72 8.08 -1.81
N ALA A 111 8.78 7.13 -1.86
CA ALA A 111 7.49 7.28 -1.19
C ALA A 111 7.67 7.51 0.32
N LYS A 112 8.49 6.70 0.99
CA LYS A 112 8.78 6.85 2.44
C LYS A 112 9.39 8.22 2.77
N SER A 113 10.27 8.74 1.92
CA SER A 113 11.02 9.99 2.18
C SER A 113 10.18 11.26 2.28
N ILE A 114 8.94 11.25 1.81
CA ILE A 114 8.05 12.42 1.90
C ILE A 114 7.25 12.48 3.19
N PHE A 115 7.30 11.43 4.03
CA PHE A 115 6.60 11.35 5.32
C PHE A 115 7.54 11.69 6.48
N GLU A 116 6.96 12.10 7.59
CA GLU A 116 7.69 12.30 8.85
C GLU A 116 8.01 10.94 9.50
N GLU A 117 8.94 10.96 10.43
CA GLU A 117 9.32 9.75 11.16
C GLU A 117 8.12 9.10 11.87
N GLY A 118 7.95 7.79 11.68
CA GLY A 118 6.85 7.02 12.26
C GLY A 118 5.50 7.13 11.54
N GLU A 119 5.42 7.89 10.43
CA GLU A 119 4.19 8.00 9.64
C GLU A 119 4.07 7.00 8.51
N PHE A 120 5.18 6.45 8.05
CA PHE A 120 5.21 5.46 6.97
C PHE A 120 5.60 4.10 7.54
N LEU A 121 4.66 3.16 7.52
CA LEU A 121 4.86 1.76 7.91
C LEU A 121 4.92 0.90 6.65
N GLU A 122 6.11 0.44 6.27
CA GLU A 122 6.29 -0.48 5.15
C GLU A 122 5.96 -1.91 5.60
N VAL A 123 4.93 -2.49 5.00
CA VAL A 123 4.46 -3.84 5.34
C VAL A 123 4.60 -4.76 4.13
N PHE A 124 5.46 -5.74 4.25
CA PHE A 124 5.68 -6.74 3.21
C PHE A 124 4.73 -7.93 3.37
N VAL A 125 3.82 -8.11 2.42
CA VAL A 125 2.96 -9.29 2.35
C VAL A 125 3.72 -10.37 1.58
N ASN A 126 4.46 -11.18 2.33
CA ASN A 126 5.31 -12.23 1.79
C ASN A 126 4.49 -13.48 1.51
N THR A 127 4.25 -13.75 0.24
CA THR A 127 3.56 -14.95 -0.26
C THR A 127 4.41 -15.57 -1.36
N PRO A 128 4.71 -16.88 -1.29
CA PRO A 128 5.42 -17.58 -2.36
C PRO A 128 4.75 -17.35 -3.73
N VAL A 129 5.55 -17.19 -4.77
CA VAL A 129 5.03 -16.88 -6.11
C VAL A 129 4.12 -18.00 -6.63
N GLU A 130 4.40 -19.25 -6.28
CA GLU A 130 3.61 -20.42 -6.63
C GLU A 130 2.19 -20.34 -6.06
N ILE A 131 2.07 -19.86 -4.81
CA ILE A 131 0.77 -19.63 -4.17
C ILE A 131 0.03 -18.45 -4.83
N CYS A 132 0.76 -17.38 -5.16
CA CYS A 132 0.17 -16.26 -5.90
C CYS A 132 -0.36 -16.69 -7.27
N GLN A 133 0.38 -17.55 -7.99
CA GLN A 133 -0.02 -18.14 -9.26
C GLN A 133 -1.25 -19.04 -9.14
N GLN A 134 -1.29 -19.88 -8.11
CA GLN A 134 -2.45 -20.74 -7.84
C GLN A 134 -3.71 -19.92 -7.55
N ARG A 135 -3.58 -18.84 -6.79
CA ARG A 135 -4.71 -17.95 -6.47
C ARG A 135 -5.22 -17.20 -7.69
N ASP A 136 -4.32 -16.61 -8.45
CA ASP A 136 -4.54 -15.80 -9.68
C ASP A 136 -5.95 -15.19 -9.83
N PRO A 137 -6.44 -14.41 -8.86
CA PRO A 137 -7.85 -13.99 -8.78
C PRO A 137 -8.30 -13.14 -9.98
N LYS A 138 -7.35 -12.61 -10.75
CA LYS A 138 -7.58 -11.74 -11.90
C LYS A 138 -7.16 -12.38 -13.23
N GLY A 139 -6.67 -13.61 -13.22
CA GLY A 139 -6.14 -14.30 -14.41
C GLY A 139 -4.87 -13.66 -14.99
N LEU A 140 -4.17 -12.82 -14.21
CA LEU A 140 -3.00 -12.07 -14.72
C LEU A 140 -1.79 -12.98 -14.94
N TYR A 141 -1.60 -14.00 -14.08
CA TYR A 141 -0.54 -15.00 -14.27
C TYR A 141 -0.79 -15.84 -15.53
N LYS A 142 -2.03 -16.25 -15.77
CA LYS A 142 -2.43 -16.97 -17.00
C LYS A 142 -2.17 -16.12 -18.24
N LYS A 143 -2.55 -14.83 -18.23
CA LYS A 143 -2.30 -13.90 -19.33
C LYS A 143 -0.81 -13.66 -19.56
N SER A 144 -0.01 -13.54 -18.50
CA SER A 144 1.43 -13.40 -18.59
C SER A 144 2.08 -14.65 -19.20
N ALA A 145 1.65 -15.85 -18.80
CA ALA A 145 2.12 -17.11 -19.37
C ALA A 145 1.75 -17.26 -20.86
N ALA A 146 0.62 -16.69 -21.29
CA ALA A 146 0.22 -16.62 -22.70
C ALA A 146 0.94 -15.53 -23.50
N GLY A 147 1.84 -14.74 -22.89
CA GLY A 147 2.56 -13.66 -23.55
C GLY A 147 1.74 -12.37 -23.75
N GLU A 148 0.53 -12.29 -23.18
CA GLU A 148 -0.39 -11.16 -23.35
C GLU A 148 -0.04 -9.97 -22.42
N LEU A 149 0.77 -10.19 -21.37
CA LEU A 149 1.16 -9.17 -20.40
C LEU A 149 2.68 -9.06 -20.32
N PRO A 150 3.31 -8.15 -21.05
CA PRO A 150 4.71 -7.81 -20.86
C PRO A 150 4.90 -7.10 -19.52
N ASN A 151 6.10 -7.22 -18.92
CA ASN A 151 6.48 -6.55 -17.67
C ASN A 151 5.61 -6.93 -16.46
N PHE A 152 5.16 -8.20 -16.37
CA PHE A 152 4.40 -8.67 -15.24
C PHE A 152 5.31 -9.02 -14.07
N THR A 153 5.15 -8.31 -12.96
CA THR A 153 5.99 -8.45 -11.76
C THR A 153 5.91 -9.85 -11.16
N GLY A 154 7.06 -10.47 -10.92
CA GLY A 154 7.20 -11.83 -10.41
C GLY A 154 7.27 -12.91 -11.50
N ILE A 155 7.19 -12.54 -12.79
CA ILE A 155 7.35 -13.44 -13.94
C ILE A 155 8.39 -12.86 -14.92
N SER A 156 8.06 -11.77 -15.62
CA SER A 156 8.91 -11.12 -16.61
C SER A 156 9.55 -9.81 -16.11
N GLN A 157 9.19 -9.39 -14.91
CA GLN A 157 9.77 -8.24 -14.22
C GLN A 157 10.05 -8.62 -12.75
N ASP A 158 11.20 -8.22 -12.24
CA ASP A 158 11.60 -8.51 -10.87
C ASP A 158 10.72 -7.78 -9.85
N TYR A 159 10.58 -8.41 -8.68
CA TYR A 159 10.07 -7.80 -7.47
C TYR A 159 11.19 -7.71 -6.45
N GLU A 160 11.56 -6.50 -6.10
CA GLU A 160 12.59 -6.23 -5.08
C GLU A 160 11.94 -6.26 -3.70
N ALA A 161 12.06 -7.39 -2.99
CA ALA A 161 11.53 -7.53 -1.64
C ALA A 161 12.15 -6.47 -0.71
N PRO A 162 11.37 -5.87 0.21
CA PRO A 162 11.91 -4.95 1.21
C PRO A 162 12.99 -5.63 2.05
N VAL A 163 14.14 -4.94 2.23
CA VAL A 163 15.26 -5.45 3.03
C VAL A 163 14.98 -5.31 4.53
N SER A 164 14.33 -4.22 4.92
CA SER A 164 14.03 -3.91 6.34
C SER A 164 12.64 -3.26 6.45
N PRO A 165 11.57 -4.02 6.18
CA PRO A 165 10.22 -3.51 6.36
C PRO A 165 9.89 -3.37 7.85
N ASP A 166 8.94 -2.50 8.17
CA ASP A 166 8.46 -2.33 9.55
C ASP A 166 7.69 -3.58 10.04
N LEU A 167 7.10 -4.34 9.10
CA LEU A 167 6.44 -5.62 9.38
C LEU A 167 6.48 -6.55 8.17
N VAL A 168 6.71 -7.85 8.40
CA VAL A 168 6.50 -8.92 7.42
C VAL A 168 5.27 -9.71 7.81
N LEU A 169 4.32 -9.83 6.89
CA LEU A 169 3.15 -10.67 7.01
C LEU A 169 3.33 -11.93 6.18
N ASP A 170 2.98 -13.08 6.75
CA ASP A 170 2.86 -14.31 6.00
C ASP A 170 1.52 -14.32 5.27
N GLY A 171 1.56 -14.19 3.94
CA GLY A 171 0.34 -14.18 3.13
C GLY A 171 -0.37 -15.55 3.02
N THR A 172 0.19 -16.61 3.65
CA THR A 172 -0.44 -17.93 3.79
C THR A 172 -1.06 -18.16 5.17
N ALA A 173 -0.72 -17.30 6.16
CA ALA A 173 -1.30 -17.36 7.49
C ALA A 173 -2.77 -16.89 7.49
N SER A 174 -3.45 -17.10 8.61
CA SER A 174 -4.84 -16.65 8.76
C SER A 174 -4.95 -15.12 8.69
N LEU A 175 -6.10 -14.64 8.24
CA LEU A 175 -6.36 -13.21 8.15
C LEU A 175 -6.34 -12.57 9.54
N GLU A 176 -6.91 -13.24 10.54
CA GLU A 176 -6.99 -12.80 11.93
C GLU A 176 -5.59 -12.61 12.53
N GLU A 177 -4.67 -13.53 12.28
CA GLU A 177 -3.29 -13.44 12.75
C GLU A 177 -2.57 -12.23 12.14
N ASN A 178 -2.71 -12.03 10.83
CA ASN A 178 -2.10 -10.90 10.12
C ASN A 178 -2.68 -9.55 10.60
N ILE A 179 -4.00 -9.47 10.81
CA ILE A 179 -4.64 -8.26 11.32
C ILE A 179 -4.19 -7.96 12.77
N ALA A 180 -4.08 -8.97 13.63
CA ALA A 180 -3.60 -8.77 15.00
C ALA A 180 -2.17 -8.20 15.04
N LYS A 181 -1.28 -8.64 14.13
CA LYS A 181 0.07 -8.07 13.99
C LYS A 181 0.03 -6.60 13.54
N LEU A 182 -0.84 -6.27 12.57
CA LEU A 182 -0.99 -4.91 12.07
C LEU A 182 -1.53 -3.95 13.14
N ILE A 183 -2.60 -4.33 13.82
CA ILE A 183 -3.22 -3.50 14.87
C ILE A 183 -2.21 -3.15 15.96
N LYS A 184 -1.35 -4.10 16.36
CA LYS A 184 -0.33 -3.89 17.39
C LYS A 184 0.70 -2.80 17.05
N ILE A 185 0.97 -2.55 15.77
CA ILE A 185 1.93 -1.51 15.36
C ILE A 185 1.24 -0.20 14.93
N ILE A 186 -0.08 -0.25 14.74
CA ILE A 186 -0.87 0.91 14.30
C ILE A 186 -1.49 1.64 15.50
N LEU A 187 -2.05 0.94 16.44
CA LEU A 187 -2.70 1.48 17.66
C LEU A 187 -1.79 1.34 18.87
#